data_d63ac9e8ca7bb07656bfdd6436312263
#
_entry.id   d63ac9e8ca7bb07656bfdd6436312263
#
_cell.length_a   1.000
_cell.length_b   1.000
_cell.length_c   1.000
_cell.angle_alpha   90.00
_cell.angle_beta   90.00
_cell.angle_gamma   90.00
#
_symmetry.space_group_name_H-M   'P 1'
#
loop_
_entity.id
_entity.type
_entity.pdbx_description
1 polymer ?
#
loop_
_entity_poly.entity_id
_entity_poly.type
_entity_poly.pdbx_seq_one_letter_code
_entity_poly.pdbx_strand_id
1 'polypeptide(L)'
;MIVNWNAKATKPFFQPESWQNLPKGDDYCQALRQTLMPWMPKILGHQVLKISELSGEVTTNLPMHHQIILSEKITPNLVALCNAKVSLVQASLTELPFIQKEIHAVFLMNTLNFAQDPHKILRETHRVLKDDGWIFISLFNPISPLLFKPKLGEFKFRQYATWRVIDWLSLLNFDVIAEEKLSIKQEKTTLCSPLTIIVAQKRTYPLTLNPEKARSKMPAFLEPVNAFKLKS
;
A
#
# COMPACT_ATOMS: atom_id res chain seq x y z
N MET A 1 -23.86 -17.25 -3.16
CA MET A 1 -22.65 -16.83 -2.44
C MET A 1 -22.87 -15.40 -1.97
N ILE A 2 -23.02 -15.16 -0.64
CA ILE A 2 -23.25 -13.81 -0.12
C ILE A 2 -21.89 -13.11 -0.11
N VAL A 3 -21.70 -12.13 -0.99
CA VAL A 3 -20.52 -11.29 -1.00
C VAL A 3 -20.54 -10.44 0.27
N ASN A 4 -19.68 -10.76 1.22
CA ASN A 4 -19.56 -9.96 2.44
C ASN A 4 -18.79 -8.66 2.12
N TRP A 5 -19.52 -7.56 2.00
CA TRP A 5 -18.98 -6.24 1.70
C TRP A 5 -18.23 -5.58 2.87
N ASN A 6 -18.32 -6.13 4.08
CA ASN A 6 -17.61 -5.58 5.23
C ASN A 6 -16.11 -5.84 5.08
N ALA A 7 -15.30 -4.79 5.08
CA ALA A 7 -13.85 -4.89 5.03
C ALA A 7 -13.27 -5.48 6.33
N LYS A 8 -13.88 -5.19 7.49
CA LYS A 8 -13.49 -5.73 8.78
C LYS A 8 -14.10 -7.13 9.00
N ALA A 9 -13.27 -8.11 9.34
CA ALA A 9 -13.72 -9.44 9.71
C ALA A 9 -14.12 -9.52 11.19
N THR A 10 -15.14 -10.32 11.49
CA THR A 10 -15.59 -10.54 12.87
C THR A 10 -14.63 -11.38 13.69
N LYS A 11 -13.86 -12.27 13.03
CA LYS A 11 -12.85 -13.13 13.66
C LYS A 11 -11.49 -12.88 13.05
N PRO A 12 -10.40 -12.95 13.83
CA PRO A 12 -9.05 -12.85 13.29
C PRO A 12 -8.79 -14.01 12.30
N PHE A 13 -7.97 -13.74 11.29
CA PHE A 13 -7.46 -14.75 10.41
C PHE A 13 -6.11 -15.24 10.93
N PHE A 14 -5.85 -16.53 10.77
CA PHE A 14 -4.49 -17.03 10.91
C PHE A 14 -3.68 -16.61 9.69
N GLN A 15 -2.62 -15.86 9.92
CA GLN A 15 -1.70 -15.46 8.87
C GLN A 15 -0.70 -16.59 8.61
N PRO A 16 -0.33 -16.82 7.34
CA PRO A 16 0.76 -17.75 7.02
C PRO A 16 2.10 -17.15 7.48
N GLU A 17 2.89 -17.95 8.17
CA GLU A 17 4.19 -17.56 8.72
C GLU A 17 5.30 -17.49 7.66
N SER A 18 5.08 -18.11 6.50
CA SER A 18 6.02 -18.17 5.38
C SER A 18 5.27 -18.39 4.06
N TRP A 19 5.87 -17.94 2.96
CA TRP A 19 5.40 -18.30 1.62
C TRP A 19 5.38 -19.81 1.39
N GLN A 20 6.29 -20.56 2.01
CA GLN A 20 6.34 -22.03 1.89
C GLN A 20 5.09 -22.73 2.44
N ASN A 21 4.37 -22.08 3.36
CA ASN A 21 3.13 -22.62 3.91
C ASN A 21 1.95 -22.47 2.91
N LEU A 22 2.17 -21.76 1.80
CA LEU A 22 1.15 -21.52 0.78
C LEU A 22 1.42 -22.39 -0.46
N PRO A 23 0.38 -22.97 -1.08
CA PRO A 23 0.55 -23.69 -2.35
C PRO A 23 1.14 -22.75 -3.43
N LYS A 24 2.28 -23.14 -4.00
CA LYS A 24 3.07 -22.34 -4.95
C LYS A 24 3.60 -21.02 -4.36
N GLY A 25 3.80 -20.96 -3.05
CA GLY A 25 4.22 -19.74 -2.37
C GLY A 25 5.57 -19.22 -2.85
N ASP A 26 6.56 -20.11 -3.07
CA ASP A 26 7.88 -19.73 -3.58
C ASP A 26 7.80 -19.10 -4.98
N ASP A 27 6.93 -19.63 -5.86
CA ASP A 27 6.68 -19.06 -7.18
C ASP A 27 6.09 -17.64 -7.07
N TYR A 28 5.14 -17.42 -6.13
CA TYR A 28 4.58 -16.09 -5.85
C TYR A 28 5.64 -15.12 -5.34
N CYS A 29 6.45 -15.56 -4.38
CA CYS A 29 7.52 -14.75 -3.81
C CYS A 29 8.53 -14.32 -4.89
N GLN A 30 8.92 -15.26 -5.78
CA GLN A 30 9.83 -14.97 -6.87
C GLN A 30 9.23 -13.99 -7.89
N ALA A 31 7.97 -14.18 -8.28
CA ALA A 31 7.28 -13.27 -9.19
C ALA A 31 7.20 -11.84 -8.60
N LEU A 32 6.87 -11.71 -7.31
CA LEU A 32 6.86 -10.43 -6.61
C LEU A 32 8.22 -9.76 -6.61
N ARG A 33 9.30 -10.50 -6.31
CA ARG A 33 10.68 -9.96 -6.35
C ARG A 33 11.02 -9.39 -7.72
N GLN A 34 10.74 -10.14 -8.79
CA GLN A 34 11.03 -9.71 -10.16
C GLN A 34 10.27 -8.44 -10.54
N THR A 35 8.97 -8.37 -10.20
CA THR A 35 8.13 -7.21 -10.51
C THR A 35 8.49 -5.98 -9.67
N LEU A 36 8.97 -6.17 -8.46
CA LEU A 36 9.40 -5.06 -7.60
C LEU A 36 10.75 -4.47 -8.00
N MET A 37 11.65 -5.25 -8.62
CA MET A 37 13.01 -4.80 -8.96
C MET A 37 13.08 -3.45 -9.69
N PRO A 38 12.26 -3.15 -10.73
CA PRO A 38 12.32 -1.87 -11.44
C PRO A 38 11.93 -0.66 -10.58
N TRP A 39 11.21 -0.89 -9.47
CA TRP A 39 10.75 0.15 -8.57
C TRP A 39 11.76 0.50 -7.48
N MET A 40 12.68 -0.41 -7.16
CA MET A 40 13.64 -0.22 -6.06
C MET A 40 14.50 1.05 -6.20
N PRO A 41 15.01 1.40 -7.40
CA PRO A 41 15.79 2.63 -7.57
C PRO A 41 14.98 3.93 -7.38
N LYS A 42 13.66 3.84 -7.47
CA LYS A 42 12.77 5.02 -7.30
C LYS A 42 12.51 5.34 -5.83
N ILE A 43 12.82 4.43 -4.92
CA ILE A 43 12.66 4.65 -3.49
C ILE A 43 13.81 5.53 -3.02
N LEU A 44 13.50 6.78 -2.73
CA LEU A 44 14.45 7.73 -2.17
C LEU A 44 14.30 7.76 -0.66
N GLY A 45 15.43 7.70 0.07
CA GLY A 45 15.43 7.75 1.55
C GLY A 45 16.14 6.58 2.20
N HIS A 46 15.97 6.40 3.51
CA HIS A 46 16.80 5.48 4.29
C HIS A 46 16.03 4.35 4.96
N GLN A 47 14.72 4.50 5.20
CA GLN A 47 13.93 3.56 5.97
C GLN A 47 12.82 2.94 5.13
N VAL A 48 12.78 1.63 5.11
CA VAL A 48 11.79 0.83 4.41
C VAL A 48 11.14 -0.13 5.40
N LEU A 49 9.81 -0.17 5.41
CA LEU A 49 9.02 -1.01 6.30
C LEU A 49 8.34 -2.12 5.50
N LYS A 50 8.51 -3.34 5.95
CA LYS A 50 7.82 -4.54 5.45
C LYS A 50 6.85 -5.02 6.52
N ILE A 51 5.57 -5.00 6.23
CA ILE A 51 4.52 -5.34 7.19
C ILE A 51 4.00 -6.75 6.91
N SER A 52 4.08 -7.62 7.85
CA SER A 52 3.76 -9.05 7.89
C SER A 52 4.94 -9.98 7.55
N GLU A 53 4.77 -11.23 7.93
CA GLU A 53 5.71 -12.32 7.69
C GLU A 53 5.99 -12.51 6.19
N LEU A 54 4.93 -12.54 5.39
CA LEU A 54 5.05 -12.69 3.93
C LEU A 54 5.80 -11.53 3.28
N SER A 55 5.58 -10.30 3.77
CA SER A 55 6.31 -9.12 3.27
C SER A 55 7.79 -9.17 3.63
N GLY A 56 8.11 -9.68 4.83
CA GLY A 56 9.48 -9.85 5.30
C GLY A 56 10.30 -10.75 4.39
N GLU A 57 9.76 -11.90 3.99
CA GLU A 57 10.45 -12.88 3.15
C GLU A 57 10.64 -12.45 1.68
N VAL A 58 9.89 -11.46 1.20
CA VAL A 58 10.15 -10.88 -0.12
C VAL A 58 11.41 -10.02 -0.04
N THR A 59 12.55 -10.63 -0.37
CA THR A 59 13.84 -9.93 -0.37
C THR A 59 13.89 -8.91 -1.49
N THR A 60 14.25 -7.68 -1.15
CA THR A 60 14.45 -6.58 -2.09
C THR A 60 15.89 -6.11 -1.98
N ASN A 61 16.54 -5.88 -3.12
CA ASN A 61 17.91 -5.35 -3.13
C ASN A 61 17.85 -3.83 -2.92
N LEU A 62 18.01 -3.40 -1.67
CA LEU A 62 17.98 -2.01 -1.24
C LEU A 62 19.27 -1.70 -0.45
N PRO A 63 20.44 -1.56 -1.13
CA PRO A 63 21.74 -1.53 -0.47
C PRO A 63 21.95 -0.32 0.45
N MET A 64 21.28 0.79 0.17
CA MET A 64 21.40 2.05 0.91
C MET A 64 20.33 2.22 1.98
N HIS A 65 19.38 1.28 2.11
CA HIS A 65 18.22 1.42 3.00
C HIS A 65 18.34 0.50 4.21
N HIS A 66 17.92 0.99 5.36
CA HIS A 66 17.61 0.16 6.51
C HIS A 66 16.22 -0.41 6.34
N GLN A 67 16.11 -1.74 6.38
CA GLN A 67 14.85 -2.45 6.23
C GLN A 67 14.32 -2.86 7.60
N ILE A 68 13.09 -2.53 7.88
CA ILE A 68 12.41 -2.92 9.12
C ILE A 68 11.32 -3.92 8.74
N ILE A 69 11.39 -5.12 9.31
CA ILE A 69 10.34 -6.13 9.16
C ILE A 69 9.48 -6.04 10.42
N LEU A 70 8.19 -5.78 10.25
CA LEU A 70 7.23 -5.76 11.34
C LEU A 70 6.28 -6.95 11.20
N SER A 71 6.17 -7.75 12.25
CA SER A 71 5.38 -8.97 12.29
C SER A 71 4.69 -9.09 13.64
N GLU A 72 3.51 -9.73 13.69
CA GLU A 72 2.84 -10.05 14.95
C GLU A 72 3.52 -11.22 15.67
N LYS A 73 4.20 -12.09 14.89
CA LYS A 73 4.97 -13.23 15.41
C LYS A 73 6.39 -13.22 14.88
N ILE A 74 7.32 -13.51 15.75
CA ILE A 74 8.72 -13.71 15.37
C ILE A 74 8.89 -15.17 14.94
N THR A 75 9.17 -15.37 13.66
CA THR A 75 9.44 -16.69 13.08
C THR A 75 10.94 -16.91 12.86
N PRO A 76 11.43 -18.17 12.92
CA PRO A 76 12.83 -18.45 12.65
C PRO A 76 13.30 -17.96 11.28
N ASN A 77 12.44 -18.02 10.26
CA ASN A 77 12.73 -17.53 8.92
C ASN A 77 13.01 -16.01 8.92
N LEU A 78 12.22 -15.23 9.67
CA LEU A 78 12.44 -13.78 9.77
C LEU A 78 13.70 -13.45 10.57
N VAL A 79 13.98 -14.21 11.62
CA VAL A 79 15.22 -14.04 12.40
C VAL A 79 16.45 -14.30 11.53
N ALA A 80 16.40 -15.29 10.65
CA ALA A 80 17.50 -15.60 9.73
C ALA A 80 17.77 -14.48 8.70
N LEU A 81 16.78 -13.61 8.43
CA LEU A 81 16.94 -12.46 7.55
C LEU A 81 17.56 -11.24 8.25
N CYS A 82 17.60 -11.23 9.58
CA CYS A 82 18.13 -10.12 10.35
C CYS A 82 19.65 -9.97 10.15
N ASN A 83 20.09 -8.74 9.93
CA ASN A 83 21.50 -8.38 9.79
C ASN A 83 21.67 -6.89 10.13
N ALA A 84 22.86 -6.33 9.92
CA ALA A 84 23.13 -4.92 10.19
C ALA A 84 22.20 -3.92 9.47
N LYS A 85 21.55 -4.34 8.37
CA LYS A 85 20.64 -3.51 7.58
C LYS A 85 19.17 -3.91 7.71
N VAL A 86 18.86 -5.01 8.38
CA VAL A 86 17.51 -5.55 8.53
C VAL A 86 17.21 -5.76 10.00
N SER A 87 16.27 -5.00 10.52
CA SER A 87 15.74 -5.14 11.88
C SER A 87 14.38 -5.80 11.88
N LEU A 88 14.10 -6.60 12.91
CA LEU A 88 12.82 -7.25 13.13
C LEU A 88 12.14 -6.62 14.34
N VAL A 89 10.87 -6.23 14.18
CA VAL A 89 10.05 -5.61 15.22
C VAL A 89 8.78 -6.43 15.39
N GLN A 90 8.49 -6.84 16.62
CA GLN A 90 7.23 -7.48 16.95
C GLN A 90 6.21 -6.45 17.41
N ALA A 91 5.13 -6.27 16.63
CA ALA A 91 4.04 -5.36 16.96
C ALA A 91 2.76 -5.71 16.20
N SER A 92 1.64 -5.11 16.61
CA SER A 92 0.38 -5.23 15.89
C SER A 92 0.46 -4.53 14.53
N LEU A 93 -0.08 -5.19 13.49
CA LEU A 93 -0.16 -4.59 12.15
C LEU A 93 -1.10 -3.38 12.10
N THR A 94 -2.01 -3.27 13.08
CA THR A 94 -2.99 -2.19 13.16
C THR A 94 -2.58 -1.02 14.05
N GLU A 95 -1.41 -1.13 14.71
CA GLU A 95 -0.84 -0.09 15.60
C GLU A 95 0.67 -0.11 15.46
N LEU A 96 1.17 0.66 14.47
CA LEU A 96 2.58 0.65 14.13
C LEU A 96 3.40 1.48 15.13
N PRO A 97 4.48 0.92 15.74
CA PRO A 97 5.29 1.61 16.75
C PRO A 97 6.30 2.60 16.14
N PHE A 98 5.88 3.34 15.13
CA PHE A 98 6.72 4.32 14.43
C PHE A 98 6.11 5.71 14.52
N ILE A 99 6.98 6.71 14.48
CA ILE A 99 6.59 8.12 14.41
C ILE A 99 5.91 8.38 13.04
N GLN A 100 5.02 9.35 13.00
CA GLN A 100 4.37 9.75 11.76
C GLN A 100 5.39 10.33 10.76
N LYS A 101 5.20 10.03 9.47
CA LYS A 101 6.01 10.56 8.36
C LYS A 101 7.52 10.25 8.47
N GLU A 102 7.88 9.07 8.94
CA GLU A 102 9.27 8.65 9.07
C GLU A 102 9.69 7.64 7.99
N ILE A 103 8.77 6.78 7.57
CA ILE A 103 9.03 5.68 6.64
C ILE A 103 8.96 6.16 5.19
N HIS A 104 9.91 5.78 4.35
CA HIS A 104 10.00 6.20 2.95
C HIS A 104 9.28 5.25 1.99
N ALA A 105 9.24 3.97 2.31
CA ALA A 105 8.46 2.99 1.54
C ALA A 105 7.89 1.90 2.45
N VAL A 106 6.69 1.44 2.13
CA VAL A 106 6.01 0.35 2.83
C VAL A 106 5.63 -0.76 1.86
N PHE A 107 5.88 -2.00 2.28
CA PHE A 107 5.54 -3.21 1.53
C PHE A 107 4.47 -4.00 2.28
N LEU A 108 3.35 -4.26 1.62
CA LEU A 108 2.19 -5.03 2.08
C LEU A 108 1.96 -6.22 1.14
N MET A 109 2.84 -7.23 1.22
CA MET A 109 2.76 -8.38 0.32
C MET A 109 1.72 -9.38 0.81
N ASN A 110 0.56 -9.37 0.16
CA ASN A 110 -0.64 -10.16 0.50
C ASN A 110 -1.13 -9.97 1.95
N THR A 111 -0.60 -8.98 2.66
CA THR A 111 -0.95 -8.67 4.06
C THR A 111 -2.45 -8.39 4.21
N LEU A 112 -3.04 -7.61 3.30
CA LEU A 112 -4.46 -7.25 3.36
C LEU A 112 -5.38 -8.46 3.18
N ASN A 113 -4.93 -9.49 2.44
CA ASN A 113 -5.72 -10.70 2.22
C ASN A 113 -5.92 -11.52 3.51
N PHE A 114 -4.98 -11.43 4.46
CA PHE A 114 -5.02 -12.14 5.73
C PHE A 114 -5.34 -11.23 6.91
N ALA A 115 -5.50 -9.94 6.67
CA ALA A 115 -5.79 -8.96 7.72
C ALA A 115 -7.23 -9.03 8.21
N GLN A 116 -7.42 -8.87 9.52
CA GLN A 116 -8.75 -8.71 10.12
C GLN A 116 -9.37 -7.34 9.77
N ASP A 117 -8.57 -6.28 9.83
CA ASP A 117 -8.99 -4.90 9.52
C ASP A 117 -8.00 -4.22 8.55
N PRO A 118 -8.19 -4.42 7.23
CA PRO A 118 -7.30 -3.84 6.22
C PRO A 118 -7.34 -2.31 6.21
N HIS A 119 -8.46 -1.69 6.55
CA HIS A 119 -8.55 -0.24 6.59
C HIS A 119 -7.70 0.36 7.72
N LYS A 120 -7.65 -0.30 8.88
CA LYS A 120 -6.82 0.16 9.99
C LYS A 120 -5.34 0.06 9.63
N ILE A 121 -4.93 -1.02 8.97
CA ILE A 121 -3.55 -1.19 8.47
C ILE A 121 -3.20 -0.09 7.46
N LEU A 122 -4.07 0.19 6.49
CA LEU A 122 -3.81 1.24 5.49
C LEU A 122 -3.73 2.64 6.12
N ARG A 123 -4.57 2.95 7.11
CA ARG A 123 -4.50 4.22 7.85
C ARG A 123 -3.21 4.37 8.64
N GLU A 124 -2.77 3.32 9.32
CA GLU A 124 -1.50 3.30 10.04
C GLU A 124 -0.32 3.42 9.07
N THR A 125 -0.39 2.70 7.93
CA THR A 125 0.60 2.84 6.87
C THR A 125 0.69 4.28 6.37
N HIS A 126 -0.47 4.92 6.12
CA HIS A 126 -0.52 6.33 5.71
C HIS A 126 0.09 7.25 6.78
N ARG A 127 -0.18 6.99 8.07
CA ARG A 127 0.35 7.79 9.19
C ARG A 127 1.88 7.77 9.24
N VAL A 128 2.47 6.58 9.14
CA VAL A 128 3.92 6.41 9.27
C VAL A 128 4.69 6.76 8.00
N LEU A 129 4.02 6.66 6.84
CA LEU A 129 4.64 6.94 5.55
C LEU A 129 4.88 8.44 5.38
N LYS A 130 6.07 8.79 4.93
CA LYS A 130 6.49 10.14 4.59
C LYS A 130 5.67 10.70 3.43
N ASP A 131 5.61 12.01 3.32
CA ASP A 131 5.04 12.67 2.14
C ASP A 131 5.88 12.27 0.91
N ASP A 132 5.23 12.00 -0.20
CA ASP A 132 5.80 11.42 -1.41
C ASP A 132 6.41 10.01 -1.24
N GLY A 133 6.18 9.36 -0.09
CA GLY A 133 6.60 7.98 0.16
C GLY A 133 5.81 6.96 -0.65
N TRP A 134 6.41 5.80 -0.87
CA TRP A 134 5.88 4.73 -1.71
C TRP A 134 5.17 3.66 -0.91
N ILE A 135 4.08 3.15 -1.44
CA ILE A 135 3.41 1.96 -0.94
C ILE A 135 3.30 0.90 -2.04
N PHE A 136 3.68 -0.32 -1.72
CA PHE A 136 3.61 -1.49 -2.58
C PHE A 136 2.66 -2.50 -1.96
N ILE A 137 1.60 -2.83 -2.66
CA ILE A 137 0.56 -3.75 -2.16
C ILE A 137 0.41 -4.89 -3.16
N SER A 138 0.57 -6.13 -2.72
CA SER A 138 0.15 -7.27 -3.52
C SER A 138 -1.12 -7.90 -2.98
N LEU A 139 -1.94 -8.40 -3.88
CA LEU A 139 -3.24 -9.00 -3.59
C LEU A 139 -3.43 -10.27 -4.42
N PHE A 140 -4.14 -11.24 -3.87
CA PHE A 140 -4.67 -12.33 -4.67
C PHE A 140 -5.80 -11.81 -5.55
N ASN A 141 -5.68 -12.06 -6.86
CA ASN A 141 -6.63 -11.60 -7.84
C ASN A 141 -7.95 -12.42 -7.73
N PRO A 142 -9.09 -11.76 -7.50
CA PRO A 142 -10.37 -12.45 -7.38
C PRO A 142 -10.88 -13.06 -8.70
N ILE A 143 -10.37 -12.64 -9.86
CA ILE A 143 -10.76 -13.18 -11.17
C ILE A 143 -9.95 -14.46 -11.52
N SER A 144 -8.93 -14.78 -10.72
CA SER A 144 -8.11 -15.98 -10.91
C SER A 144 -8.86 -17.26 -10.48
N PRO A 145 -8.37 -18.45 -10.82
CA PRO A 145 -8.90 -19.71 -10.30
C PRO A 145 -8.93 -19.81 -8.76
N LEU A 146 -8.26 -18.89 -8.06
CA LEU A 146 -8.32 -18.77 -6.61
C LEU A 146 -9.70 -18.33 -6.10
N LEU A 147 -10.56 -17.75 -6.96
CA LEU A 147 -11.93 -17.36 -6.62
C LEU A 147 -12.74 -18.54 -6.05
N PHE A 148 -12.52 -19.74 -6.59
CA PHE A 148 -13.24 -20.94 -6.17
C PHE A 148 -12.67 -21.60 -4.93
N LYS A 149 -11.56 -21.08 -4.37
CA LYS A 149 -10.91 -21.65 -3.18
C LYS A 149 -11.25 -20.80 -1.95
N PRO A 150 -11.97 -21.38 -0.96
CA PRO A 150 -12.25 -20.67 0.30
C PRO A 150 -11.02 -20.55 1.20
N LYS A 151 -9.99 -21.38 0.93
CA LYS A 151 -8.72 -21.43 1.66
C LYS A 151 -7.58 -21.57 0.67
N LEU A 152 -6.43 -21.03 1.02
CA LEU A 152 -5.17 -21.27 0.33
C LEU A 152 -4.29 -22.15 1.23
N GLY A 153 -4.22 -23.45 0.92
CA GLY A 153 -3.73 -24.43 1.88
C GLY A 153 -4.67 -24.53 3.08
N GLU A 154 -4.15 -24.34 4.27
CA GLU A 154 -4.94 -24.34 5.52
C GLU A 154 -5.48 -22.95 5.88
N PHE A 155 -4.98 -21.89 5.25
CA PHE A 155 -5.26 -20.51 5.60
C PHE A 155 -6.52 -20.00 4.92
N LYS A 156 -7.43 -19.43 5.70
CA LYS A 156 -8.53 -18.63 5.19
C LYS A 156 -8.00 -17.28 4.76
N PHE A 157 -8.42 -16.78 3.63
CA PHE A 157 -8.03 -15.48 3.12
C PHE A 157 -9.23 -14.75 2.52
N ARG A 158 -9.09 -13.45 2.38
CA ARG A 158 -10.09 -12.61 1.73
C ARG A 158 -9.55 -12.11 0.41
N GLN A 159 -10.42 -12.09 -0.58
CA GLN A 159 -10.13 -11.54 -1.88
C GLN A 159 -10.78 -10.17 -1.98
N TYR A 160 -10.00 -9.22 -2.44
CA TYR A 160 -10.48 -7.88 -2.72
C TYR A 160 -10.34 -7.59 -4.20
N ALA A 161 -11.38 -7.03 -4.80
CA ALA A 161 -11.26 -6.49 -6.14
C ALA A 161 -10.26 -5.33 -6.12
N THR A 162 -9.36 -5.29 -7.10
CA THR A 162 -8.28 -4.29 -7.17
C THR A 162 -8.83 -2.87 -7.14
N TRP A 163 -9.90 -2.60 -7.90
CA TRP A 163 -10.55 -1.28 -7.91
C TRP A 163 -11.00 -0.81 -6.53
N ARG A 164 -11.42 -1.74 -5.67
CA ARG A 164 -11.86 -1.41 -4.32
C ARG A 164 -10.70 -1.00 -3.41
N VAL A 165 -9.55 -1.66 -3.56
CA VAL A 165 -8.34 -1.28 -2.82
C VAL A 165 -7.80 0.06 -3.33
N ILE A 166 -7.88 0.30 -4.64
CA ILE A 166 -7.56 1.60 -5.25
C ILE A 166 -8.45 2.71 -4.69
N ASP A 167 -9.75 2.47 -4.54
CA ASP A 167 -10.68 3.42 -3.92
C ASP A 167 -10.27 3.74 -2.47
N TRP A 168 -9.91 2.73 -1.67
CA TRP A 168 -9.41 2.96 -0.31
C TRP A 168 -8.12 3.78 -0.28
N LEU A 169 -7.22 3.54 -1.22
CA LEU A 169 -5.97 4.30 -1.35
C LEU A 169 -6.26 5.77 -1.74
N SER A 170 -7.19 5.99 -2.66
CA SER A 170 -7.59 7.33 -3.07
C SER A 170 -8.20 8.14 -1.92
N LEU A 171 -9.01 7.51 -1.06
CA LEU A 171 -9.56 8.12 0.15
C LEU A 171 -8.46 8.53 1.16
N LEU A 172 -7.30 7.90 1.10
CA LEU A 172 -6.14 8.20 1.93
C LEU A 172 -5.10 9.08 1.21
N ASN A 173 -5.48 9.76 0.11
CA ASN A 173 -4.58 10.61 -0.68
C ASN A 173 -3.36 9.88 -1.24
N PHE A 174 -3.51 8.62 -1.62
CA PHE A 174 -2.53 7.92 -2.42
C PHE A 174 -2.85 8.03 -3.90
N ASP A 175 -1.84 8.36 -4.68
CA ASP A 175 -1.88 8.34 -6.14
C ASP A 175 -1.40 6.97 -6.63
N VAL A 176 -2.25 6.23 -7.34
CA VAL A 176 -1.87 4.95 -7.92
C VAL A 176 -1.08 5.18 -9.19
N ILE A 177 0.18 4.77 -9.18
CA ILE A 177 1.12 4.96 -10.28
C ILE A 177 1.12 3.77 -11.23
N ALA A 178 0.93 2.56 -10.70
CA ALA A 178 0.88 1.34 -11.51
C ALA A 178 -0.01 0.27 -10.87
N GLU A 179 -0.66 -0.50 -11.75
CA GLU A 179 -1.35 -1.74 -11.43
C GLU A 179 -0.83 -2.80 -12.39
N GLU A 180 -0.21 -3.85 -11.86
CA GLU A 180 0.37 -4.92 -12.66
C GLU A 180 -0.18 -6.26 -12.21
N LYS A 181 -0.56 -7.10 -13.17
CA LYS A 181 -0.98 -8.48 -12.91
C LYS A 181 0.21 -9.40 -13.10
N LEU A 182 0.42 -10.30 -12.13
CA LEU A 182 1.56 -11.21 -12.13
C LEU A 182 1.11 -12.62 -12.44
N SER A 183 1.77 -13.21 -13.43
CA SER A 183 1.66 -14.62 -13.75
C SER A 183 2.78 -15.42 -13.09
N ILE A 184 2.49 -16.66 -12.73
CA ILE A 184 3.49 -17.63 -12.27
C ILE A 184 4.08 -18.29 -13.51
N LYS A 185 5.41 -18.46 -13.56
CA LYS A 185 6.13 -19.18 -14.63
C LYS A 185 5.96 -18.60 -16.04
N GLN A 186 6.54 -17.43 -16.32
CA GLN A 186 6.69 -16.85 -17.67
C GLN A 186 5.46 -17.00 -18.62
N GLU A 187 4.32 -17.43 -18.10
CA GLU A 187 3.07 -17.43 -18.84
C GLU A 187 2.65 -15.98 -19.09
N LYS A 188 2.04 -15.72 -20.25
CA LYS A 188 1.53 -14.38 -20.56
C LYS A 188 0.60 -13.90 -19.44
N THR A 189 0.85 -12.69 -18.95
CA THR A 189 -0.03 -12.06 -17.97
C THR A 189 -1.42 -11.90 -18.56
N THR A 190 -2.40 -12.52 -17.90
CA THR A 190 -3.81 -12.49 -18.31
C THR A 190 -4.67 -11.90 -17.21
N LEU A 191 -5.92 -11.63 -17.51
CA LEU A 191 -6.92 -11.22 -16.50
C LEU A 191 -7.04 -12.25 -15.37
N CYS A 192 -6.75 -13.52 -15.65
CA CYS A 192 -6.80 -14.62 -14.70
C CYS A 192 -5.49 -14.83 -13.92
N SER A 193 -4.49 -13.97 -14.07
CA SER A 193 -3.23 -14.07 -13.31
C SER A 193 -3.51 -14.06 -11.80
N PRO A 194 -2.81 -14.89 -11.00
CA PRO A 194 -3.18 -15.13 -9.61
C PRO A 194 -2.90 -13.97 -8.66
N LEU A 195 -1.95 -13.11 -9.00
CA LEU A 195 -1.58 -11.96 -8.19
C LEU A 195 -1.77 -10.65 -8.96
N THR A 196 -2.03 -9.60 -8.22
CA THR A 196 -1.98 -8.21 -8.69
C THR A 196 -1.11 -7.42 -7.74
N ILE A 197 -0.24 -6.56 -8.26
CA ILE A 197 0.50 -5.59 -7.49
C ILE A 197 -0.01 -4.18 -7.79
N ILE A 198 -0.18 -3.38 -6.76
CA ILE A 198 -0.53 -1.97 -6.82
C ILE A 198 0.67 -1.20 -6.29
N VAL A 199 1.13 -0.25 -7.06
CA VAL A 199 2.18 0.69 -6.66
C VAL A 199 1.57 2.07 -6.58
N ALA A 200 1.64 2.68 -5.41
CA ALA A 200 1.09 4.00 -5.19
C ALA A 200 2.05 4.90 -4.42
N GLN A 201 1.85 6.19 -4.51
CA GLN A 201 2.65 7.20 -3.83
C GLN A 201 1.73 8.10 -2.99
N LYS A 202 2.12 8.36 -1.75
CA LYS A 202 1.39 9.28 -0.90
C LYS A 202 1.55 10.70 -1.43
N ARG A 203 0.45 11.37 -1.72
CA ARG A 203 0.43 12.77 -2.16
C ARG A 203 -0.04 13.66 -1.04
N THR A 204 0.74 14.69 -0.77
CA THR A 204 0.34 15.77 0.12
C THR A 204 0.10 17.00 -0.74
N TYR A 205 -1.16 17.35 -0.91
CA TYR A 205 -1.51 18.60 -1.61
C TYR A 205 -1.27 19.76 -0.65
N PRO A 206 -0.36 20.69 -0.96
CA PRO A 206 -0.24 21.89 -0.17
C PRO A 206 -1.56 22.66 -0.22
N LEU A 207 -2.01 23.17 0.92
CA LEU A 207 -3.16 24.08 1.01
C LEU A 207 -2.77 25.42 0.38
N THR A 208 -2.57 25.46 -0.93
CA THR A 208 -2.44 26.70 -1.67
C THR A 208 -3.83 27.22 -1.95
N LEU A 209 -4.11 28.43 -1.47
CA LEU A 209 -5.26 29.22 -1.94
C LEU A 209 -5.19 29.26 -3.46
N ASN A 210 -6.22 28.71 -4.13
CA ASN A 210 -6.24 28.66 -5.58
C ASN A 210 -6.29 30.12 -6.11
N PRO A 211 -5.23 30.63 -6.75
CA PRO A 211 -5.16 32.04 -7.12
C PRO A 211 -6.24 32.44 -8.15
N GLU A 212 -6.79 31.47 -8.89
CA GLU A 212 -7.90 31.74 -9.82
C GLU A 212 -9.21 32.06 -9.11
N LYS A 213 -9.49 31.49 -7.94
CA LYS A 213 -10.68 31.85 -7.15
C LYS A 213 -10.54 33.19 -6.40
N ALA A 214 -9.32 33.64 -6.13
CA ALA A 214 -9.07 34.94 -5.52
C ALA A 214 -9.24 36.08 -6.52
N ARG A 215 -8.97 35.85 -7.81
CA ARG A 215 -9.13 36.86 -8.87
C ARG A 215 -10.59 37.17 -9.25
N SER A 216 -11.51 36.24 -9.01
CA SER A 216 -12.93 36.41 -9.36
C SER A 216 -13.72 37.33 -8.40
N LYS A 217 -13.09 37.84 -7.35
CA LYS A 217 -13.71 38.73 -6.33
C LYS A 217 -12.97 40.01 -6.13
N MET A 218 -12.32 40.58 -7.17
CA MET A 218 -11.99 41.97 -7.11
C MET A 218 -13.31 42.75 -7.17
N PRO A 219 -13.67 43.54 -6.13
CA PRO A 219 -14.78 44.42 -6.25
C PRO A 219 -14.48 45.37 -7.42
N ALA A 220 -15.42 45.49 -8.37
CA ALA A 220 -15.34 46.52 -9.38
C ALA A 220 -15.18 47.83 -8.62
N PHE A 221 -14.07 48.51 -8.84
CA PHE A 221 -13.91 49.87 -8.36
C PHE A 221 -15.04 50.70 -9.00
N LEU A 222 -16.02 51.04 -8.21
CA LEU A 222 -17.02 52.02 -8.60
C LEU A 222 -16.24 53.31 -8.86
N GLU A 223 -16.30 53.83 -10.09
CA GLU A 223 -15.75 55.15 -10.43
C GLU A 223 -16.34 56.16 -9.45
N PRO A 224 -15.53 57.04 -8.87
CA PRO A 224 -16.03 58.07 -7.97
C PRO A 224 -17.04 58.93 -8.74
N VAL A 225 -18.26 58.98 -8.23
CA VAL A 225 -19.30 59.91 -8.77
C VAL A 225 -18.79 61.33 -8.60
N ASN A 226 -18.45 61.95 -9.70
CA ASN A 226 -18.09 63.38 -9.68
C ASN A 226 -19.27 64.18 -9.16
N ALA A 227 -19.21 64.64 -7.92
CA ALA A 227 -20.27 65.36 -7.22
C ALA A 227 -20.37 66.82 -7.62
N PHE A 228 -19.53 67.32 -8.53
CA PHE A 228 -19.56 68.74 -8.96
C PHE A 228 -19.59 68.82 -10.49
N LYS A 229 -20.82 68.93 -11.06
CA LYS A 229 -21.05 69.60 -12.31
C LYS A 229 -21.46 71.05 -11.99
N LEU A 230 -20.54 72.01 -12.04
CA LEU A 230 -20.85 73.41 -12.10
C LEU A 230 -21.52 73.72 -13.46
N LYS A 231 -22.76 74.18 -13.41
CA LYS A 231 -23.43 74.77 -14.56
C LYS A 231 -22.78 76.16 -14.81
N SER A 232 -22.23 76.36 -15.97
CA SER A 232 -22.07 77.65 -16.61
C SER A 232 -23.19 77.86 -17.61
#